data_82fe19ff4520156cb31bcd97a0f951f5
#
_entry.id   82fe19ff4520156cb31bcd97a0f951f5
#
_cell.length_a   1.000
_cell.length_b   1.000
_cell.length_c   1.000
_cell.angle_alpha   90.00
_cell.angle_beta   90.00
_cell.angle_gamma   90.00
#
_symmetry.space_group_name_H-M   'P 1'
#
loop_
_entity.id
_entity.type
_entity.pdbx_description
1 polymer ?
#
loop_
_entity_poly.entity_id
_entity_poly.type
_entity_poly.pdbx_seq_one_letter_code
_entity_poly.pdbx_strand_id
1 'polypeptide(L)'
;MPTVEHFEISADDVERAQKFYKDVFGWTMQKWSERENLGQEYWFFETKDDKGSPGIGGGMMKRQDPSQGITNYVTVSSIDEYSSKIEQSGGKVMVPKTKVSDMGFIAVCLDSENNSFGLFEYAAQSKQ
;
A
#
# COMPACT_ATOMS: atom_id res chain seq x y z
N MET A 1 8.11 16.14 -5.75
CA MET A 1 8.38 14.85 -6.36
C MET A 1 7.73 13.75 -5.53
N PRO A 2 6.97 12.85 -6.16
CA PRO A 2 6.34 11.75 -5.41
C PRO A 2 7.35 10.82 -4.76
N THR A 3 6.96 10.27 -3.62
CA THR A 3 7.81 9.34 -2.86
C THR A 3 7.04 8.08 -2.50
N VAL A 4 7.78 6.99 -2.26
CA VAL A 4 7.19 5.77 -1.71
C VAL A 4 7.03 5.98 -0.21
N GLU A 5 5.78 5.96 0.27
CA GLU A 5 5.50 6.17 1.70
C GLU A 5 4.85 4.98 2.37
N HIS A 6 4.55 3.94 1.62
CA HIS A 6 3.87 2.76 2.14
C HIS A 6 4.20 1.56 1.27
N PHE A 7 4.34 0.39 1.88
CA PHE A 7 4.45 -0.85 1.12
C PHE A 7 3.46 -1.87 1.68
N GLU A 8 3.10 -2.84 0.85
CA GLU A 8 2.07 -3.82 1.22
C GLU A 8 2.59 -5.22 0.93
N ILE A 9 2.45 -6.08 1.91
CA ILE A 9 2.89 -7.47 1.83
C ILE A 9 1.65 -8.34 1.67
N SER A 10 1.68 -9.26 0.70
CA SER A 10 0.65 -10.28 0.53
C SER A 10 1.10 -11.56 1.21
N ALA A 11 0.19 -12.25 1.91
CA ALA A 11 0.54 -13.46 2.62
C ALA A 11 -0.54 -14.53 2.41
N ASP A 12 -0.09 -15.77 2.19
CA ASP A 12 -1.01 -16.90 2.11
C ASP A 12 -1.57 -17.25 3.48
N ASP A 13 -0.72 -17.13 4.50
CA ASP A 13 -1.08 -17.35 5.90
C ASP A 13 -0.63 -16.12 6.68
N VAL A 14 -1.58 -15.26 6.97
CA VAL A 14 -1.30 -13.97 7.60
C VAL A 14 -0.68 -14.14 8.99
N GLU A 15 -1.21 -15.06 9.81
CA GLU A 15 -0.68 -15.27 11.16
C GLU A 15 0.77 -15.73 11.12
N ARG A 16 1.09 -16.65 10.23
CA ARG A 16 2.46 -17.13 10.07
C ARG A 16 3.39 -16.02 9.63
N ALA A 17 2.95 -15.20 8.67
CA ALA A 17 3.75 -14.09 8.18
C ALA A 17 3.97 -13.04 9.28
N GLN A 18 2.94 -12.71 10.04
CA GLN A 18 3.06 -11.75 11.14
C GLN A 18 4.07 -12.24 12.19
N LYS A 19 4.03 -13.51 12.51
CA LYS A 19 4.99 -14.08 13.46
C LYS A 19 6.41 -13.97 12.92
N PHE A 20 6.60 -14.25 11.63
CA PHE A 20 7.92 -14.16 11.01
C PHE A 20 8.49 -12.74 11.16
N TYR A 21 7.72 -11.73 10.76
CA TYR A 21 8.20 -10.35 10.79
C TYR A 21 8.39 -9.82 12.21
N LYS A 22 7.59 -10.28 13.14
CA LYS A 22 7.77 -9.91 14.56
C LYS A 22 9.03 -10.55 15.13
N ASP A 23 9.25 -11.84 14.86
CA ASP A 23 10.41 -12.56 15.41
C ASP A 23 11.72 -12.04 14.84
N VAL A 24 11.73 -11.66 13.55
CA VAL A 24 12.95 -11.24 12.87
C VAL A 24 13.23 -9.75 13.05
N PHE A 25 12.23 -8.90 12.87
CA PHE A 25 12.41 -7.45 12.84
C PHE A 25 11.70 -6.71 13.97
N GLY A 26 10.90 -7.39 14.76
CA GLY A 26 10.15 -6.75 15.83
C GLY A 26 8.93 -5.97 15.36
N TRP A 27 8.50 -6.18 14.12
CA TRP A 27 7.34 -5.49 13.58
C TRP A 27 6.05 -6.05 14.18
N THR A 28 5.26 -5.17 14.79
CA THR A 28 3.98 -5.55 15.40
C THR A 28 2.85 -4.97 14.56
N MET A 29 1.97 -5.85 14.09
CA MET A 29 0.90 -5.46 13.18
C MET A 29 -0.42 -5.32 13.92
N GLN A 30 -1.21 -4.33 13.50
CA GLN A 30 -2.52 -4.05 14.07
C GLN A 30 -3.56 -4.12 12.97
N LYS A 31 -4.71 -4.71 13.31
CA LYS A 31 -5.80 -4.82 12.36
C LYS A 31 -6.43 -3.45 12.11
N TRP A 32 -6.65 -3.12 10.83
CA TRP A 32 -7.25 -1.86 10.44
C TRP A 32 -8.71 -2.08 10.08
N SER A 33 -9.58 -1.83 11.05
CA SER A 33 -11.00 -2.12 10.92
C SER A 33 -11.70 -1.32 9.82
N GLU A 34 -11.20 -0.12 9.49
CA GLU A 34 -11.81 0.69 8.42
C GLU A 34 -11.71 0.03 7.05
N ARG A 35 -10.71 -0.82 6.83
CA ARG A 35 -10.57 -1.54 5.57
C ARG A 35 -11.55 -2.71 5.44
N GLU A 36 -12.20 -3.10 6.50
CA GLU A 36 -13.19 -4.19 6.45
C GLU A 36 -14.37 -3.83 5.55
N ASN A 37 -14.65 -2.55 5.37
CA ASN A 37 -15.70 -2.09 4.46
C ASN A 37 -15.47 -2.49 3.01
N LEU A 38 -14.24 -2.85 2.67
CA LEU A 38 -13.88 -3.31 1.33
C LEU A 38 -13.92 -4.83 1.22
N GLY A 39 -14.39 -5.53 2.27
CA GLY A 39 -14.51 -6.98 2.26
C GLY A 39 -13.19 -7.72 2.45
N GLN A 40 -12.16 -7.02 2.89
CA GLN A 40 -10.85 -7.61 3.11
C GLN A 40 -10.30 -7.22 4.47
N GLU A 41 -9.72 -8.20 5.18
CA GLU A 41 -8.98 -7.90 6.40
C GLU A 41 -7.64 -7.28 6.03
N TYR A 42 -7.23 -6.28 6.78
CA TYR A 42 -5.99 -5.55 6.54
C TYR A 42 -5.33 -5.23 7.87
N TRP A 43 -4.01 -5.41 7.92
CA TRP A 43 -3.21 -5.08 9.08
C TRP A 43 -2.19 -4.04 8.68
N PHE A 44 -1.84 -3.15 9.60
CA PHE A 44 -0.82 -2.14 9.34
C PHE A 44 0.24 -2.17 10.43
N PHE A 45 1.40 -1.65 10.12
CA PHE A 45 2.50 -1.56 11.07
C PHE A 45 3.41 -0.40 10.73
N GLU A 46 4.10 0.09 11.74
CA GLU A 46 5.09 1.14 11.58
C GLU A 46 6.48 0.53 11.70
N THR A 47 7.44 1.10 11.00
CA THR A 47 8.84 0.71 11.11
C THR A 47 9.63 1.87 11.69
N LYS A 48 10.67 1.56 12.45
CA LYS A 48 11.56 2.55 13.06
C LYS A 48 12.98 2.02 13.02
N ASP A 49 13.93 2.95 12.91
CA ASP A 49 15.33 2.56 13.00
C ASP A 49 15.74 2.42 14.49
N ASP A 50 17.02 2.08 14.74
CA ASP A 50 17.51 1.84 16.11
C ASP A 50 17.43 3.08 16.99
N LYS A 51 17.33 4.26 16.40
CA LYS A 51 17.23 5.53 17.12
C LYS A 51 15.78 5.96 17.32
N GLY A 52 14.84 5.17 16.86
CA GLY A 52 13.43 5.49 16.96
C GLY A 52 12.89 6.40 15.86
N SER A 53 13.69 6.69 14.83
CA SER A 53 13.22 7.50 13.72
C SER A 53 12.32 6.67 12.82
N PRO A 54 11.19 7.23 12.36
CA PRO A 54 10.24 6.46 11.56
C PRO A 54 10.81 6.12 10.19
N GLY A 55 10.52 4.89 9.75
CA GLY A 55 10.78 4.46 8.39
C GLY A 55 9.48 4.40 7.61
N ILE A 56 9.50 3.65 6.50
CA ILE A 56 8.33 3.48 5.66
C ILE A 56 7.34 2.56 6.38
N GLY A 57 6.09 2.97 6.45
CA GLY A 57 5.03 2.14 7.03
C GLY A 57 4.62 1.02 6.09
N GLY A 58 4.04 -0.03 6.65
CA GLY A 58 3.63 -1.17 5.87
C GLY A 58 2.22 -1.64 6.17
N GLY A 59 1.73 -2.49 5.30
CA GLY A 59 0.47 -3.18 5.47
C GLY A 59 0.59 -4.63 5.05
N MET A 60 -0.34 -5.45 5.50
CA MET A 60 -0.40 -6.84 5.14
C MET A 60 -1.84 -7.26 4.91
N MET A 61 -2.05 -8.07 3.90
CA MET A 61 -3.36 -8.66 3.63
C MET A 61 -3.18 -10.05 3.05
N LYS A 62 -4.26 -10.83 3.09
CA LYS A 62 -4.23 -12.15 2.51
C LYS A 62 -4.07 -12.04 1.00
N ARG A 63 -3.22 -12.90 0.44
CA ARG A 63 -2.98 -12.94 -1.01
C ARG A 63 -4.27 -13.29 -1.73
N GLN A 64 -4.62 -12.48 -2.72
CA GLN A 64 -5.83 -12.68 -3.51
C GLN A 64 -5.54 -13.38 -4.83
N ASP A 65 -4.32 -13.27 -5.32
CA ASP A 65 -3.91 -13.81 -6.60
C ASP A 65 -2.47 -14.30 -6.48
N PRO A 66 -2.13 -15.47 -7.04
CA PRO A 66 -0.77 -16.03 -6.90
C PRO A 66 0.33 -15.08 -7.38
N SER A 67 0.02 -14.15 -8.28
CA SER A 67 1.01 -13.19 -8.78
C SER A 67 1.25 -12.03 -7.85
N GLN A 68 0.43 -11.84 -6.80
CA GLN A 68 0.63 -10.75 -5.86
C GLN A 68 1.89 -10.98 -5.03
N GLY A 69 2.72 -9.94 -4.98
CA GLY A 69 3.90 -9.93 -4.12
C GLY A 69 3.83 -8.72 -3.21
N ILE A 70 4.91 -7.95 -3.20
CA ILE A 70 4.98 -6.71 -2.43
C ILE A 70 4.59 -5.57 -3.35
N THR A 71 3.72 -4.68 -2.87
CA THR A 71 3.29 -3.50 -3.61
C THR A 71 3.80 -2.26 -2.90
N ASN A 72 4.55 -1.43 -3.61
CA ASN A 72 5.00 -0.14 -3.10
C ASN A 72 3.98 0.92 -3.52
N TYR A 73 3.57 1.77 -2.57
CA TYR A 73 2.62 2.83 -2.85
C TYR A 73 3.35 4.16 -2.92
N VAL A 74 3.18 4.84 -4.04
CA VAL A 74 3.75 6.17 -4.27
C VAL A 74 2.68 7.20 -3.96
N THR A 75 2.98 8.12 -3.06
CA THR A 75 2.04 9.20 -2.71
C THR A 75 2.12 10.28 -3.77
N VAL A 76 0.98 10.63 -4.35
CA VAL A 76 0.87 11.62 -5.41
C VAL A 76 -0.19 12.65 -5.05
N SER A 77 -0.10 13.82 -5.68
CA SER A 77 -1.05 14.91 -5.46
C SER A 77 -2.41 14.63 -6.11
N SER A 78 -2.42 13.85 -7.19
CA SER A 78 -3.64 13.54 -7.93
C SER A 78 -3.49 12.20 -8.65
N ILE A 79 -4.28 11.22 -8.22
CA ILE A 79 -4.29 9.92 -8.90
C ILE A 79 -4.76 10.07 -10.33
N ASP A 80 -5.75 10.95 -10.58
CA ASP A 80 -6.26 11.14 -11.94
C ASP A 80 -5.17 11.65 -12.88
N GLU A 81 -4.39 12.63 -12.43
CA GLU A 81 -3.29 13.17 -13.23
C GLU A 81 -2.21 12.12 -13.48
N TYR A 82 -1.81 11.41 -12.44
CA TYR A 82 -0.74 10.41 -12.58
C TYR A 82 -1.19 9.18 -13.35
N SER A 83 -2.46 8.81 -13.25
CA SER A 83 -3.00 7.71 -14.06
C SER A 83 -2.85 8.00 -15.55
N SER A 84 -3.13 9.23 -15.96
CA SER A 84 -2.95 9.64 -17.35
C SER A 84 -1.48 9.57 -17.78
N LYS A 85 -0.58 10.05 -16.93
CA LYS A 85 0.87 10.00 -17.21
C LYS A 85 1.36 8.56 -17.34
N ILE A 86 0.87 7.68 -16.48
CA ILE A 86 1.24 6.27 -16.48
C ILE A 86 0.87 5.63 -17.82
N GLU A 87 -0.37 5.84 -18.26
CA GLU A 87 -0.82 5.25 -19.51
C GLU A 87 -0.11 5.83 -20.73
N GLN A 88 0.20 7.12 -20.70
CA GLN A 88 0.96 7.76 -21.77
C GLN A 88 2.41 7.31 -21.83
N SER A 89 2.93 6.77 -20.72
CA SER A 89 4.33 6.38 -20.60
C SER A 89 4.55 4.87 -20.70
N GLY A 90 3.54 4.13 -21.13
CA GLY A 90 3.66 2.69 -21.35
C GLY A 90 3.25 1.82 -20.19
N GLY A 91 2.72 2.39 -19.14
CA GLY A 91 2.16 1.65 -18.02
C GLY A 91 0.67 1.41 -18.18
N LYS A 92 0.06 0.88 -17.15
CA LYS A 92 -1.36 0.52 -17.19
C LYS A 92 -2.00 0.70 -15.82
N VAL A 93 -3.22 1.22 -15.79
CA VAL A 93 -4.01 1.31 -14.56
C VAL A 93 -4.83 0.04 -14.45
N MET A 94 -4.56 -0.78 -13.42
CA MET A 94 -5.24 -2.05 -13.20
C MET A 94 -6.46 -1.89 -12.30
N VAL A 95 -6.31 -1.12 -11.23
CA VAL A 95 -7.41 -0.77 -10.34
C VAL A 95 -7.50 0.74 -10.32
N PRO A 96 -8.60 1.33 -10.83
CA PRO A 96 -8.72 2.78 -10.88
C PRO A 96 -8.91 3.39 -9.50
N LYS A 97 -8.86 4.71 -9.43
CA LYS A 97 -9.01 5.47 -8.20
C LYS A 97 -10.16 4.95 -7.36
N THR A 98 -9.86 4.51 -6.15
CA THR A 98 -10.82 3.89 -5.24
C THR A 98 -10.63 4.47 -3.84
N LYS A 99 -11.70 4.90 -3.21
CA LYS A 99 -11.64 5.37 -1.84
C LYS A 99 -11.39 4.19 -0.90
N VAL A 100 -10.39 4.31 -0.01
CA VAL A 100 -10.07 3.25 0.95
C VAL A 100 -10.48 3.57 2.37
N SER A 101 -10.61 4.85 2.68
CA SER A 101 -11.09 5.34 3.97
C SER A 101 -11.23 6.85 3.87
N ASP A 102 -11.57 7.49 4.98
CA ASP A 102 -11.61 8.95 5.02
C ASP A 102 -10.22 9.57 4.81
N MET A 103 -9.15 8.78 4.92
CA MET A 103 -7.79 9.27 4.70
C MET A 103 -7.47 9.52 3.22
N GLY A 104 -8.07 8.77 2.31
CA GLY A 104 -7.75 8.99 0.92
C GLY A 104 -8.14 7.88 -0.04
N PHE A 105 -7.43 7.86 -1.15
CA PHE A 105 -7.72 7.02 -2.31
C PHE A 105 -6.49 6.24 -2.74
N ILE A 106 -6.71 5.10 -3.39
CA ILE A 106 -5.62 4.34 -4.01
C ILE A 106 -5.95 4.03 -5.46
N ALA A 107 -4.90 3.69 -6.21
CA ALA A 107 -4.99 3.02 -7.50
C ALA A 107 -3.88 1.99 -7.56
N VAL A 108 -4.06 0.95 -8.34
CA VAL A 108 -3.01 -0.06 -8.55
C VAL A 108 -2.68 -0.08 -10.04
N CYS A 109 -1.39 -0.04 -10.34
CA CYS A 109 -0.91 0.14 -11.69
C CYS A 109 0.22 -0.84 -12.01
N LEU A 110 0.53 -0.92 -13.29
CA LEU A 110 1.73 -1.60 -13.79
C LEU A 110 2.63 -0.57 -14.46
N ASP A 111 3.94 -0.72 -14.25
CA ASP A 111 4.91 0.09 -14.97
C ASP A 111 5.17 -0.49 -16.38
N SER A 112 6.12 0.07 -17.11
CA SER A 112 6.43 -0.35 -18.48
C SER A 112 6.99 -1.78 -18.55
N GLU A 113 7.42 -2.33 -17.42
CA GLU A 113 8.01 -3.66 -17.33
C GLU A 113 7.10 -4.66 -16.62
N ASN A 114 5.82 -4.31 -16.47
CA ASN A 114 4.79 -5.13 -15.81
C ASN A 114 5.03 -5.32 -14.31
N ASN A 115 5.75 -4.40 -13.68
CA ASN A 115 5.85 -4.40 -12.21
C ASN A 115 4.65 -3.69 -11.61
N SER A 116 4.07 -4.30 -10.60
CA SER A 116 2.92 -3.74 -9.91
C SER A 116 3.36 -2.68 -8.90
N PHE A 117 2.65 -1.56 -8.85
CA PHE A 117 2.83 -0.54 -7.82
C PHE A 117 1.50 0.15 -7.57
N GLY A 118 1.41 0.84 -6.45
CA GLY A 118 0.21 1.57 -6.10
C GLY A 118 0.43 3.07 -6.08
N LEU A 119 -0.65 3.80 -6.21
CA LEU A 119 -0.69 5.24 -5.99
C LEU A 119 -1.56 5.52 -4.77
N PHE A 120 -1.17 6.50 -3.98
CA PHE A 120 -1.98 6.97 -2.87
C PHE A 120 -2.17 8.48 -2.98
N GLU A 121 -3.41 8.92 -2.76
CA GLU A 121 -3.75 10.35 -2.75
C GLU A 121 -4.50 10.62 -1.45
N TYR A 122 -3.99 11.54 -0.63
CA TYR A 122 -4.67 11.93 0.59
C TYR A 122 -5.96 12.68 0.28
N ALA A 123 -7.00 12.42 1.05
CA ALA A 123 -8.21 13.23 1.01
C ALA A 123 -7.86 14.65 1.47
N ALA A 124 -8.58 15.64 0.93
CA ALA A 124 -8.28 17.04 1.23
C ALA A 124 -8.30 17.34 2.73
N GLN A 125 -9.22 16.74 3.48
CA GLN A 125 -9.35 16.95 4.92
C GLN A 125 -8.16 16.38 5.70
N SER A 126 -7.50 15.36 5.17
CA SER A 126 -6.40 14.67 5.85
C SER A 126 -5.08 15.42 5.77
N LYS A 127 -5.00 16.46 4.95
CA LYS A 127 -3.79 17.24 4.77
C LYS A 127 -3.61 18.35 5.78
N GLN A 128 -4.61 18.59 6.59
CA GLN A 128 -4.60 19.71 7.55
C GLN A 128 -4.08 19.33 8.93
#